data_72c6569db982bb9ad011506372139b9d
#
_entry.id   72c6569db982bb9ad011506372139b9d
#
_cell.length_a   1.000
_cell.length_b   1.000
_cell.length_c   1.000
_cell.angle_alpha   90.00
_cell.angle_beta   90.00
_cell.angle_gamma   90.00
#
_symmetry.space_group_name_H-M   'P 1'
#
loop_
_entity.id
_entity.type
_entity.pdbx_description
1 polymer ?
#
loop_
_entity_poly.entity_id
_entity_poly.type
_entity_poly.pdbx_seq_one_letter_code
_entity_poly.pdbx_strand_id
1 'polypeptide(L)'
;KNWLDDSLKTGCSSIYMSLLCYKKIANEIDKRDRVSDTQINNLRDCLKNKPSRFDRNWESKERYSMDWYYPILSGVLSKSDSIELIRDKWNEFVVEGLGCKCVKEEPWVTAAESAELVLALTKIGLKNEAEKILQDTFNLIDDDGLLWTGYVFKDKKFWPIEKPSWTMGAAILAGNAINKFSPSSDFFEF
;
A
#
# COMPACT_ATOMS: atom_id res chain seq x y z
N LYS A 1 -20.05 24.28 -1.44
CA LYS A 1 -19.19 23.14 -1.83
C LYS A 1 -20.06 21.90 -1.78
N ASN A 2 -20.30 21.27 -2.92
CA ASN A 2 -20.97 19.96 -2.94
C ASN A 2 -19.92 18.92 -2.52
N TRP A 3 -20.16 18.22 -1.42
CA TRP A 3 -19.39 17.06 -1.05
C TRP A 3 -19.70 15.93 -2.05
N LEU A 4 -18.67 15.23 -2.50
CA LEU A 4 -18.90 13.99 -3.25
C LEU A 4 -19.50 12.97 -2.28
N ASP A 5 -20.67 12.45 -2.61
CA ASP A 5 -21.32 11.39 -1.82
C ASP A 5 -20.76 10.02 -2.23
N ASP A 6 -19.44 9.88 -2.14
CA ASP A 6 -18.73 8.64 -2.43
C ASP A 6 -17.41 8.54 -1.66
N SER A 7 -16.80 7.36 -1.66
CA SER A 7 -15.59 7.04 -0.92
C SER A 7 -14.66 6.13 -1.70
N LEU A 8 -13.35 6.38 -1.58
CA LEU A 8 -12.31 5.49 -2.07
C LEU A 8 -11.88 4.55 -0.95
N LYS A 9 -11.84 3.24 -1.22
CA LYS A 9 -11.39 2.23 -0.26
C LYS A 9 -9.95 2.45 0.18
N THR A 10 -9.06 2.77 -0.76
CA THR A 10 -7.65 3.14 -0.51
C THR A 10 -7.55 4.33 0.44
N GLY A 11 -8.25 5.44 0.14
CA GLY A 11 -8.26 6.63 0.99
C GLY A 11 -8.83 6.37 2.38
N CYS A 12 -9.93 5.62 2.47
CA CYS A 12 -10.52 5.24 3.76
C CYS A 12 -9.62 4.31 4.57
N SER A 13 -8.84 3.43 3.93
CA SER A 13 -7.82 2.61 4.59
C SER A 13 -6.71 3.47 5.21
N SER A 14 -6.23 4.48 4.48
CA SER A 14 -5.25 5.45 5.00
C SER A 14 -5.81 6.27 6.16
N ILE A 15 -7.07 6.70 6.08
CA ILE A 15 -7.76 7.40 7.17
C ILE A 15 -7.85 6.50 8.40
N TYR A 16 -8.22 5.23 8.23
CA TYR A 16 -8.29 4.28 9.34
C TYR A 16 -6.96 4.18 10.09
N MET A 17 -5.86 3.99 9.37
CA MET A 17 -4.52 3.95 9.98
C MET A 17 -4.15 5.27 10.65
N SER A 18 -4.45 6.40 10.01
CA SER A 18 -4.19 7.73 10.58
C SER A 18 -4.93 7.96 11.89
N LEU A 19 -6.17 7.46 12.02
CA LEU A 19 -6.94 7.54 13.27
C LEU A 19 -6.34 6.66 14.38
N LEU A 20 -5.80 5.49 14.06
CA LEU A 20 -5.07 4.66 15.01
C LEU A 20 -3.79 5.35 15.50
N CYS A 21 -3.01 5.93 14.58
CA CYS A 21 -1.82 6.72 14.92
C CYS A 21 -2.18 7.92 15.81
N TYR A 22 -3.23 8.65 15.46
CA TYR A 22 -3.73 9.78 16.26
C TYR A 22 -4.04 9.37 17.69
N LYS A 23 -4.75 8.25 17.88
CA LYS A 23 -5.06 7.75 19.24
C LYS A 23 -3.82 7.40 20.03
N LYS A 24 -2.85 6.72 19.42
CA LYS A 24 -1.57 6.42 20.08
C LYS A 24 -0.87 7.71 20.52
N ILE A 25 -0.72 8.68 19.62
CA ILE A 25 -0.08 9.96 19.93
C ILE A 25 -0.83 10.68 21.02
N ALA A 26 -2.17 10.78 20.97
CA ALA A 26 -2.97 11.45 21.98
C ALA A 26 -2.78 10.83 23.37
N ASN A 27 -2.70 9.51 23.46
CA ASN A 27 -2.43 8.80 24.71
C ASN A 27 -1.01 9.07 25.24
N GLU A 28 0.02 9.06 24.38
CA GLU A 28 1.41 9.30 24.76
C GLU A 28 1.64 10.72 25.32
N ILE A 29 0.92 11.71 24.79
CA ILE A 29 1.05 13.11 25.23
C ILE A 29 -0.02 13.53 26.24
N ASP A 30 -0.76 12.58 26.79
CA ASP A 30 -1.85 12.80 27.76
C ASP A 30 -2.85 13.87 27.31
N LYS A 31 -3.26 13.81 26.03
CA LYS A 31 -4.27 14.68 25.44
C LYS A 31 -5.59 13.96 25.26
N ARG A 32 -6.67 14.71 25.46
CA ARG A 32 -8.03 14.20 25.24
C ARG A 32 -8.18 13.68 23.82
N ASP A 33 -8.49 12.40 23.71
CA ASP A 33 -8.88 11.77 22.47
C ASP A 33 -10.23 12.34 21.98
N ARG A 34 -10.30 12.76 20.73
CA ARG A 34 -11.51 13.28 20.07
C ARG A 34 -12.17 12.27 19.14
N VAL A 35 -11.56 11.10 18.98
CA VAL A 35 -12.03 10.03 18.09
C VAL A 35 -12.41 8.82 18.92
N SER A 36 -13.68 8.44 18.87
CA SER A 36 -14.16 7.29 19.64
C SER A 36 -13.77 5.97 18.98
N ASP A 37 -13.57 4.93 19.79
CA ASP A 37 -13.36 3.56 19.28
C ASP A 37 -14.51 3.09 18.38
N THR A 38 -15.75 3.51 18.69
CA THR A 38 -16.91 3.21 17.85
C THR A 38 -16.77 3.76 16.44
N GLN A 39 -16.25 4.98 16.27
CA GLN A 39 -16.02 5.56 14.93
C GLN A 39 -14.98 4.79 14.15
N ILE A 40 -13.86 4.42 14.78
CA ILE A 40 -12.79 3.63 14.18
C ILE A 40 -13.29 2.23 13.79
N ASN A 41 -14.01 1.56 14.71
CA ASN A 41 -14.57 0.23 14.46
C ASN A 41 -15.63 0.23 13.35
N ASN A 42 -16.47 1.27 13.27
CA ASN A 42 -17.43 1.44 12.19
C ASN A 42 -16.74 1.62 10.84
N LEU A 43 -15.64 2.40 10.79
CA LEU A 43 -14.86 2.56 9.55
C LEU A 43 -14.23 1.23 9.14
N ARG A 44 -13.63 0.49 10.08
CA ARG A 44 -13.09 -0.84 9.83
C ARG A 44 -14.14 -1.81 9.30
N ASP A 45 -15.33 -1.83 9.93
CA ASP A 45 -16.44 -2.69 9.47
C ASP A 45 -16.89 -2.33 8.05
N CYS A 46 -16.96 -1.04 7.73
CA CYS A 46 -17.27 -0.62 6.35
C CYS A 46 -16.21 -1.11 5.37
N LEU A 47 -14.92 -0.93 5.68
CA LEU A 47 -13.82 -1.33 4.81
C LEU A 47 -13.77 -2.85 4.59
N LYS A 48 -14.04 -3.62 5.64
CA LYS A 48 -13.98 -5.09 5.59
C LYS A 48 -15.25 -5.73 4.99
N ASN A 49 -16.43 -5.25 5.40
CA ASN A 49 -17.67 -6.00 5.22
C ASN A 49 -18.70 -5.30 4.30
N LYS A 50 -18.43 -4.07 3.84
CA LYS A 50 -19.40 -3.28 3.07
C LYS A 50 -18.78 -2.69 1.80
N PRO A 51 -18.31 -3.55 0.86
CA PRO A 51 -17.66 -3.07 -0.37
C PRO A 51 -18.56 -2.15 -1.20
N SER A 52 -19.87 -2.34 -1.15
CA SER A 52 -20.86 -1.50 -1.85
C SER A 52 -20.94 -0.04 -1.36
N ARG A 53 -20.20 0.32 -0.31
CA ARG A 53 -20.08 1.70 0.17
C ARG A 53 -19.04 2.52 -0.59
N PHE A 54 -18.22 1.86 -1.39
CA PHE A 54 -17.13 2.48 -2.16
C PHE A 54 -17.46 2.45 -3.65
N ASP A 55 -16.88 3.38 -4.40
CA ASP A 55 -16.97 3.47 -5.87
C ASP A 55 -18.43 3.47 -6.40
N ARG A 56 -19.34 4.16 -5.70
CA ARG A 56 -20.78 4.14 -6.05
C ARG A 56 -21.13 5.05 -7.23
N ASN A 57 -20.36 6.12 -7.42
CA ASN A 57 -20.65 7.17 -8.40
C ASN A 57 -19.56 7.27 -9.48
N TRP A 58 -18.57 6.39 -9.45
CA TRP A 58 -17.52 6.28 -10.46
C TRP A 58 -17.12 4.82 -10.71
N GLU A 59 -16.27 4.62 -11.70
CA GLU A 59 -15.75 3.31 -12.05
C GLU A 59 -14.99 2.68 -10.87
N SER A 60 -15.20 1.37 -10.65
CA SER A 60 -14.53 0.62 -9.57
C SER A 60 -13.01 0.78 -9.61
N LYS A 61 -12.42 0.96 -8.44
CA LYS A 61 -10.96 1.08 -8.25
C LYS A 61 -10.27 -0.26 -8.01
N GLU A 62 -10.98 -1.38 -8.03
CA GLU A 62 -10.41 -2.73 -7.89
C GLU A 62 -9.36 -3.08 -8.94
N ARG A 63 -9.32 -2.34 -10.03
CA ARG A 63 -8.28 -2.48 -11.07
C ARG A 63 -6.90 -1.95 -10.65
N TYR A 64 -6.82 -1.15 -9.58
CA TYR A 64 -5.59 -0.58 -9.05
C TYR A 64 -5.04 -1.44 -7.91
N SER A 65 -3.73 -1.69 -7.91
CA SER A 65 -3.08 -2.51 -6.87
C SER A 65 -3.21 -1.93 -5.47
N MET A 66 -3.27 -0.61 -5.32
CA MET A 66 -3.50 0.05 -4.03
C MET A 66 -4.84 -0.36 -3.40
N ASP A 67 -5.89 -0.59 -4.18
CA ASP A 67 -7.17 -1.06 -3.67
C ASP A 67 -7.11 -2.47 -3.08
N TRP A 68 -6.16 -3.26 -3.57
CA TRP A 68 -5.87 -4.61 -3.10
C TRP A 68 -5.08 -4.61 -1.79
N TYR A 69 -3.89 -3.94 -1.71
CA TYR A 69 -3.01 -4.10 -0.56
C TYR A 69 -3.16 -3.03 0.53
N TYR A 70 -3.81 -1.89 0.30
CA TYR A 70 -3.98 -0.86 1.34
C TYR A 70 -4.80 -1.31 2.56
N PRO A 71 -5.87 -2.11 2.43
CA PRO A 71 -6.55 -2.68 3.60
C PRO A 71 -5.65 -3.58 4.45
N ILE A 72 -4.65 -4.22 3.84
CA ILE A 72 -3.62 -5.01 4.53
C ILE A 72 -2.64 -4.08 5.24
N LEU A 73 -2.05 -3.15 4.49
CA LEU A 73 -1.06 -2.19 4.98
C LEU A 73 -1.60 -1.37 6.16
N SER A 74 -2.85 -0.93 6.09
CA SER A 74 -3.51 -0.16 7.14
C SER A 74 -3.99 -0.99 8.35
N GLY A 75 -3.94 -2.33 8.29
CA GLY A 75 -4.36 -3.21 9.37
C GLY A 75 -5.88 -3.38 9.52
N VAL A 76 -6.65 -3.08 8.48
CA VAL A 76 -8.10 -3.32 8.42
C VAL A 76 -8.41 -4.81 8.51
N LEU A 77 -7.64 -5.63 7.79
CA LEU A 77 -7.83 -7.07 7.68
C LEU A 77 -7.05 -7.83 8.77
N SER A 78 -7.54 -9.01 9.14
CA SER A 78 -6.75 -9.95 9.94
C SER A 78 -5.58 -10.51 9.13
N LYS A 79 -4.58 -11.09 9.80
CA LYS A 79 -3.44 -11.73 9.13
C LYS A 79 -3.90 -12.86 8.18
N SER A 80 -4.85 -13.68 8.59
CA SER A 80 -5.38 -14.78 7.76
C SER A 80 -6.09 -14.24 6.51
N ASP A 81 -7.01 -13.28 6.68
CA ASP A 81 -7.74 -12.67 5.56
C ASP A 81 -6.77 -11.99 4.58
N SER A 82 -5.71 -11.37 5.12
CA SER A 82 -4.68 -10.70 4.32
C SER A 82 -3.87 -11.68 3.47
N ILE A 83 -3.47 -12.82 4.04
CA ILE A 83 -2.71 -13.85 3.32
C ILE A 83 -3.58 -14.45 2.20
N GLU A 84 -4.85 -14.71 2.47
CA GLU A 84 -5.80 -15.20 1.46
C GLU A 84 -5.93 -14.19 0.32
N LEU A 85 -6.19 -12.92 0.63
CA LEU A 85 -6.33 -11.85 -0.36
C LEU A 85 -5.04 -11.65 -1.20
N ILE A 86 -3.85 -11.79 -0.58
CA ILE A 86 -2.57 -11.72 -1.31
C ILE A 86 -2.49 -12.86 -2.32
N ARG A 87 -2.81 -14.08 -1.93
CA ARG A 87 -2.74 -15.25 -2.83
C ARG A 87 -3.72 -15.17 -3.99
N ASP A 88 -4.95 -14.75 -3.71
CA ASP A 88 -6.02 -14.68 -4.71
C ASP A 88 -5.68 -13.71 -5.85
N LYS A 89 -5.06 -12.58 -5.53
CA LYS A 89 -4.81 -11.51 -6.50
C LYS A 89 -3.35 -11.38 -6.95
N TRP A 90 -2.47 -12.23 -6.45
CA TRP A 90 -1.03 -12.16 -6.74
C TRP A 90 -0.74 -12.09 -8.24
N ASN A 91 -1.30 -13.01 -9.00
CA ASN A 91 -1.06 -13.11 -10.45
C ASN A 91 -1.73 -11.97 -11.25
N GLU A 92 -2.68 -11.22 -10.68
CA GLU A 92 -3.26 -10.05 -11.33
C GLU A 92 -2.28 -8.88 -11.33
N PHE A 93 -1.54 -8.70 -10.22
CA PHE A 93 -0.74 -7.50 -9.97
C PHE A 93 0.77 -7.72 -9.98
N VAL A 94 1.26 -8.91 -9.65
CA VAL A 94 2.69 -9.16 -9.56
C VAL A 94 3.23 -9.74 -10.87
N VAL A 95 4.31 -9.14 -11.35
CA VAL A 95 5.08 -9.60 -12.50
C VAL A 95 6.45 -10.06 -11.99
N GLU A 96 6.71 -11.35 -12.09
CA GLU A 96 7.95 -11.95 -11.60
C GLU A 96 9.19 -11.31 -12.24
N GLY A 97 10.16 -10.95 -11.41
CA GLY A 97 11.39 -10.28 -11.84
C GLY A 97 11.23 -8.78 -12.14
N LEU A 98 10.02 -8.21 -11.98
CA LEU A 98 9.78 -6.80 -12.30
C LEU A 98 9.07 -6.02 -11.15
N GLY A 99 8.23 -6.67 -10.35
CA GLY A 99 7.52 -6.03 -9.24
C GLY A 99 6.00 -5.96 -9.42
N CYS A 100 5.37 -4.92 -8.83
CA CYS A 100 3.92 -4.74 -8.79
C CYS A 100 3.44 -3.81 -9.91
N LYS A 101 2.37 -4.21 -10.59
CA LYS A 101 1.65 -3.34 -11.52
C LYS A 101 0.83 -2.29 -10.75
N CYS A 102 0.77 -1.07 -11.27
CA CYS A 102 -0.17 -0.06 -10.77
C CYS A 102 -1.62 -0.44 -11.12
N VAL A 103 -1.84 -0.88 -12.37
CA VAL A 103 -3.15 -1.25 -12.92
C VAL A 103 -3.08 -2.67 -13.47
N LYS A 104 -4.03 -3.53 -13.14
CA LYS A 104 -3.94 -4.96 -13.45
C LYS A 104 -3.89 -5.27 -14.95
N GLU A 105 -4.59 -4.49 -15.79
CA GLU A 105 -4.66 -4.68 -17.25
C GLU A 105 -3.45 -4.09 -17.98
N GLU A 106 -2.72 -3.16 -17.35
CA GLU A 106 -1.63 -2.45 -18.00
C GLU A 106 -0.29 -3.19 -17.85
N PRO A 107 0.51 -3.27 -18.91
CA PRO A 107 1.83 -3.91 -18.85
C PRO A 107 2.89 -3.00 -18.21
N TRP A 108 2.57 -2.42 -17.07
CA TRP A 108 3.33 -1.38 -16.40
C TRP A 108 3.50 -1.69 -14.93
N VAL A 109 4.73 -1.95 -14.51
CA VAL A 109 5.14 -2.08 -13.10
C VAL A 109 5.69 -0.76 -12.60
N THR A 110 5.48 -0.46 -11.32
CA THR A 110 5.88 0.79 -10.69
C THR A 110 6.66 0.54 -9.41
N ALA A 111 7.67 1.38 -9.18
CA ALA A 111 8.55 1.22 -8.03
C ALA A 111 7.85 1.53 -6.71
N ALA A 112 6.97 2.54 -6.68
CA ALA A 112 6.27 2.91 -5.46
C ALA A 112 5.25 1.87 -5.03
N GLU A 113 4.39 1.41 -5.93
CA GLU A 113 3.41 0.35 -5.64
C GLU A 113 4.10 -0.97 -5.25
N SER A 114 5.25 -1.28 -5.87
CA SER A 114 6.08 -2.42 -5.44
C SER A 114 6.58 -2.26 -4.01
N ALA A 115 7.10 -1.08 -3.67
CA ALA A 115 7.59 -0.79 -2.32
C ALA A 115 6.46 -0.80 -1.27
N GLU A 116 5.29 -0.26 -1.58
CA GLU A 116 4.13 -0.31 -0.69
C GLU A 116 3.60 -1.74 -0.50
N LEU A 117 3.62 -2.57 -1.56
CA LEU A 117 3.33 -4.00 -1.44
C LEU A 117 4.32 -4.71 -0.52
N VAL A 118 5.62 -4.37 -0.60
CA VAL A 118 6.65 -4.88 0.33
C VAL A 118 6.28 -4.58 1.78
N LEU A 119 5.85 -3.35 2.09
CA LEU A 119 5.39 -2.98 3.43
C LEU A 119 4.20 -3.83 3.89
N ALA A 120 3.22 -4.04 3.01
CA ALA A 120 2.05 -4.86 3.31
C ALA A 120 2.42 -6.33 3.56
N LEU A 121 3.31 -6.90 2.74
CA LEU A 121 3.82 -8.27 2.89
C LEU A 121 4.63 -8.45 4.18
N THR A 122 5.50 -7.48 4.51
CA THR A 122 6.30 -7.49 5.73
C THR A 122 5.40 -7.48 6.97
N LYS A 123 4.37 -6.62 6.99
CA LYS A 123 3.39 -6.53 8.07
C LYS A 123 2.71 -7.87 8.39
N ILE A 124 2.39 -8.66 7.38
CA ILE A 124 1.72 -9.95 7.57
C ILE A 124 2.69 -11.14 7.68
N GLY A 125 4.00 -10.88 7.60
CA GLY A 125 5.07 -11.86 7.81
C GLY A 125 5.41 -12.70 6.58
N LEU A 126 5.03 -12.28 5.37
CA LEU A 126 5.43 -12.89 4.10
C LEU A 126 6.80 -12.32 3.66
N LYS A 127 7.83 -12.63 4.45
CA LYS A 127 9.17 -12.03 4.28
C LYS A 127 9.83 -12.39 2.96
N ASN A 128 9.75 -13.65 2.54
CA ASN A 128 10.40 -14.11 1.31
C ASN A 128 9.81 -13.40 0.08
N GLU A 129 8.48 -13.25 0.06
CA GLU A 129 7.78 -12.52 -0.99
C GLU A 129 8.12 -11.03 -0.96
N ALA A 130 8.21 -10.44 0.23
CA ALA A 130 8.59 -9.05 0.40
C ALA A 130 10.02 -8.79 -0.10
N GLU A 131 10.99 -9.62 0.29
CA GLU A 131 12.38 -9.54 -0.16
C GLU A 131 12.49 -9.68 -1.67
N LYS A 132 11.75 -10.62 -2.27
CA LYS A 132 11.72 -10.81 -3.73
C LYS A 132 11.19 -9.58 -4.45
N ILE A 133 10.06 -9.01 -4.03
CA ILE A 133 9.49 -7.81 -4.65
C ILE A 133 10.44 -6.60 -4.48
N LEU A 134 11.08 -6.46 -3.32
CA LEU A 134 12.07 -5.39 -3.12
C LEU A 134 13.27 -5.55 -4.08
N GLN A 135 13.78 -6.78 -4.22
CA GLN A 135 14.87 -7.08 -5.15
C GLN A 135 14.47 -6.77 -6.60
N ASP A 136 13.26 -7.18 -7.00
CA ASP A 136 12.73 -6.92 -8.34
C ASP A 136 12.61 -5.41 -8.62
N THR A 137 12.23 -4.63 -7.59
CA THR A 137 12.12 -3.15 -7.66
C THR A 137 13.47 -2.50 -7.98
N PHE A 138 14.59 -3.09 -7.55
CA PHE A 138 15.91 -2.54 -7.82
C PHE A 138 16.31 -2.62 -9.31
N ASN A 139 15.62 -3.41 -10.13
CA ASN A 139 15.79 -3.39 -11.58
C ASN A 139 15.30 -2.07 -12.21
N LEU A 140 14.61 -1.22 -11.44
CA LEU A 140 14.18 0.11 -11.85
C LEU A 140 15.17 1.22 -11.45
N ILE A 141 16.34 0.87 -10.88
CA ILE A 141 17.39 1.83 -10.55
C ILE A 141 18.15 2.20 -11.83
N ASP A 142 18.35 3.50 -12.03
CA ASP A 142 19.15 4.04 -13.11
C ASP A 142 20.63 4.20 -12.71
N ASP A 143 21.50 4.52 -13.68
CA ASP A 143 22.95 4.69 -13.45
C ASP A 143 23.31 5.77 -12.41
N ASP A 144 22.41 6.73 -12.19
CA ASP A 144 22.56 7.76 -11.15
C ASP A 144 22.13 7.31 -9.73
N GLY A 145 21.70 6.04 -9.58
CA GLY A 145 21.24 5.45 -8.33
C GLY A 145 19.81 5.80 -7.94
N LEU A 146 19.04 6.49 -8.80
CA LEU A 146 17.66 6.85 -8.56
C LEU A 146 16.70 5.86 -9.25
N LEU A 147 15.53 5.65 -8.61
CA LEU A 147 14.48 4.79 -9.17
C LEU A 147 13.64 5.56 -10.20
N TRP A 148 13.45 4.95 -11.36
CA TRP A 148 12.39 5.33 -12.28
C TRP A 148 11.01 5.11 -11.65
N THR A 149 10.03 5.92 -12.04
CA THR A 149 8.63 5.74 -11.60
C THR A 149 8.12 4.34 -11.94
N GLY A 150 8.39 3.86 -13.16
CA GLY A 150 7.96 2.53 -13.56
C GLY A 150 8.48 2.10 -14.93
N TYR A 151 8.15 0.86 -15.28
CA TYR A 151 8.62 0.19 -16.49
C TYR A 151 7.47 -0.47 -17.25
N VAL A 152 7.28 -0.07 -18.51
CA VAL A 152 6.34 -0.70 -19.45
C VAL A 152 7.03 -1.90 -20.07
N PHE A 153 6.75 -3.09 -19.58
CA PHE A 153 7.53 -4.28 -19.94
C PHE A 153 7.24 -4.82 -21.35
N LYS A 154 6.07 -4.55 -21.93
CA LYS A 154 5.80 -4.87 -23.35
C LYS A 154 6.62 -4.02 -24.30
N ASP A 155 6.77 -2.73 -23.98
CA ASP A 155 7.51 -1.77 -24.81
C ASP A 155 9.00 -1.71 -24.47
N LYS A 156 9.42 -2.37 -23.38
CA LYS A 156 10.78 -2.35 -22.83
C LYS A 156 11.31 -0.93 -22.60
N LYS A 157 10.49 -0.06 -21.99
CA LYS A 157 10.84 1.34 -21.73
C LYS A 157 10.42 1.80 -20.36
N PHE A 158 11.18 2.70 -19.75
CA PHE A 158 10.77 3.41 -18.55
C PHE A 158 9.69 4.44 -18.88
N TRP A 159 8.68 4.55 -18.02
CA TRP A 159 7.59 5.51 -18.18
C TRP A 159 6.89 5.75 -16.84
N PRO A 160 6.51 7.00 -16.54
CA PRO A 160 6.96 8.23 -17.21
C PRO A 160 8.47 8.44 -17.09
N ILE A 161 9.03 9.36 -17.90
CA ILE A 161 10.47 9.68 -17.86
C ILE A 161 10.72 10.64 -16.70
N GLU A 162 10.62 10.12 -15.49
CA GLU A 162 10.81 10.86 -14.24
C GLU A 162 11.27 9.94 -13.09
N LYS A 163 11.95 10.52 -12.12
CA LYS A 163 12.46 9.88 -10.90
C LYS A 163 12.05 10.68 -9.68
N PRO A 164 10.77 10.62 -9.27
CA PRO A 164 10.26 11.45 -8.19
C PRO A 164 10.77 11.00 -6.81
N SER A 165 11.00 11.96 -5.93
CA SER A 165 11.52 11.71 -4.59
C SER A 165 10.62 10.81 -3.72
N TRP A 166 9.30 10.84 -3.94
CA TRP A 166 8.37 9.98 -3.22
C TRP A 166 8.53 8.50 -3.57
N THR A 167 8.93 8.16 -4.82
CA THR A 167 9.28 6.79 -5.21
C THR A 167 10.48 6.27 -4.41
N MET A 168 11.53 7.09 -4.31
CA MET A 168 12.69 6.77 -3.47
C MET A 168 12.32 6.65 -2.00
N GLY A 169 11.46 7.54 -1.49
CA GLY A 169 10.95 7.49 -0.12
C GLY A 169 10.23 6.17 0.17
N ALA A 170 9.38 5.70 -0.72
CA ALA A 170 8.67 4.42 -0.58
C ALA A 170 9.67 3.23 -0.54
N ALA A 171 10.66 3.22 -1.44
CA ALA A 171 11.69 2.17 -1.47
C ALA A 171 12.56 2.13 -0.20
N ILE A 172 12.93 3.31 0.33
CA ILE A 172 13.67 3.42 1.60
C ILE A 172 12.84 2.87 2.76
N LEU A 173 11.55 3.21 2.84
CA LEU A 173 10.65 2.68 3.87
C LEU A 173 10.52 1.16 3.77
N ALA A 174 10.37 0.62 2.56
CA ALA A 174 10.30 -0.82 2.32
C ALA A 174 11.58 -1.54 2.74
N GLY A 175 12.75 -1.02 2.33
CA GLY A 175 14.05 -1.55 2.73
C GLY A 175 14.27 -1.50 4.24
N ASN A 176 13.86 -0.41 4.89
CA ASN A 176 13.91 -0.27 6.34
C ASN A 176 13.00 -1.26 7.06
N ALA A 177 11.78 -1.49 6.56
CA ALA A 177 10.84 -2.43 7.16
C ALA A 177 11.37 -3.87 7.16
N ILE A 178 12.02 -4.29 6.08
CA ILE A 178 12.63 -5.63 5.98
C ILE A 178 13.88 -5.75 6.86
N ASN A 179 14.80 -4.78 6.77
CA ASN A 179 16.15 -4.88 7.33
C ASN A 179 16.28 -4.30 8.74
N LYS A 180 15.25 -3.61 9.24
CA LYS A 180 15.22 -3.03 10.60
C LYS A 180 16.37 -2.05 10.87
N PHE A 181 16.73 -1.21 9.90
CA PHE A 181 17.86 -0.26 10.03
C PHE A 181 17.61 0.87 11.02
N SER A 182 16.36 1.19 11.31
CA SER A 182 16.01 2.29 12.21
C SER A 182 14.74 1.97 13.03
N PRO A 183 14.48 2.71 14.13
CA PRO A 183 13.26 2.55 14.92
C PRO A 183 11.96 2.76 14.14
N SER A 184 11.99 3.45 13.00
CA SER A 184 10.83 3.63 12.13
C SER A 184 10.49 2.40 11.28
N SER A 185 11.28 1.32 11.36
CA SER A 185 11.01 0.06 10.68
C SER A 185 9.63 -0.53 11.05
N ASP A 186 9.18 -0.29 12.28
CA ASP A 186 7.94 -0.84 12.81
C ASP A 186 6.73 0.09 12.61
N PHE A 187 6.91 1.18 11.83
CA PHE A 187 5.88 2.19 11.62
C PHE A 187 4.55 1.61 11.11
N PHE A 188 4.60 0.58 10.29
CA PHE A 188 3.41 -0.09 9.76
C PHE A 188 3.03 -1.38 10.50
N GLU A 189 3.74 -1.79 11.56
CA GLU A 189 3.54 -3.07 12.27
C GLU A 189 2.55 -3.01 13.46
N PHE A 190 2.01 -1.85 13.80
CA PHE A 190 1.07 -1.70 14.93
C PHE A 190 -0.38 -1.97 14.56
#